data_aac9f82da668efed1d7ecea1177540cf
#
_entry.id   aac9f82da668efed1d7ecea1177540cf
#
_cell.length_a   1.000
_cell.length_b   1.000
_cell.length_c   1.000
_cell.angle_alpha   90.00
_cell.angle_beta   90.00
_cell.angle_gamma   90.00
#
_symmetry.space_group_name_H-M   'P 1'
#
loop_
_entity.id
_entity.type
_entity.pdbx_description
1 polymer ?
#
loop_
_entity_poly.entity_id
_entity_poly.type
_entity_poly.pdbx_seq_one_letter_code
_entity_poly.pdbx_strand_id
1 'polypeptide(L)'
;MNEEENVPRTTYELEEPVKRCCTDAKGLHVYEKAPYPFGFVPTFHRYRLDDPKHWTKPKNIFVCSMADLFGEWVPDEWIKEILKACDAAPQHRFLFLTKNPGRYCHLERAGIMPKGDNFWFGATFDHSNWPGHDGPHEIPGRPTTFALHGKMVHDACDLYYPAYPEKNRFVSFEPLLYDIGAHIGSTGAQWHIIGAETGNRKGKVATQREWVEHIVEYSDKNHIPVFMKESLRGLMGDDFRQEFPWEVRGYE
;
A
#
# COMPACT_ATOMS: atom_id res chain seq x y z
N MET A 1 -17.79 -17.88 -27.93
CA MET A 1 -17.98 -16.82 -26.93
C MET A 1 -18.38 -17.54 -25.67
N ASN A 2 -17.39 -17.81 -24.81
CA ASN A 2 -17.64 -18.34 -23.48
C ASN A 2 -17.72 -17.13 -22.58
N GLU A 3 -18.93 -16.80 -22.14
CA GLU A 3 -19.15 -15.94 -20.99
C GLU A 3 -18.56 -16.70 -19.79
N GLU A 4 -17.35 -16.32 -19.37
CA GLU A 4 -16.89 -16.65 -18.02
C GLU A 4 -17.85 -15.93 -17.09
N GLU A 5 -18.78 -16.68 -16.53
CA GLU A 5 -19.66 -16.24 -15.45
C GLU A 5 -18.77 -15.61 -14.38
N ASN A 6 -18.99 -14.33 -14.15
CA ASN A 6 -18.37 -13.55 -13.09
C ASN A 6 -18.92 -14.10 -11.76
N VAL A 7 -18.38 -15.25 -11.33
CA VAL A 7 -18.74 -15.86 -10.05
C VAL A 7 -18.35 -14.87 -8.98
N PRO A 8 -19.29 -14.32 -8.22
CA PRO A 8 -18.96 -13.39 -7.16
C PRO A 8 -17.99 -14.09 -6.21
N ARG A 9 -16.81 -13.48 -6.00
CA ARG A 9 -15.82 -14.01 -5.05
C ARG A 9 -16.51 -14.13 -3.71
N THR A 10 -16.57 -15.35 -3.17
CA THR A 10 -17.08 -15.57 -1.83
C THR A 10 -16.27 -14.70 -0.86
N THR A 11 -16.97 -13.91 -0.06
CA THR A 11 -16.37 -13.09 0.99
C THR A 11 -16.84 -13.58 2.35
N TYR A 12 -16.03 -13.39 3.37
CA TYR A 12 -16.38 -13.76 4.74
C TYR A 12 -16.31 -12.54 5.65
N GLU A 13 -17.26 -12.45 6.57
CA GLU A 13 -17.28 -11.48 7.64
C GLU A 13 -17.17 -12.21 8.99
N LEU A 14 -16.29 -11.75 9.85
CA LEU A 14 -16.04 -12.37 11.14
C LEU A 14 -16.30 -11.37 12.26
N GLU A 15 -17.31 -11.65 13.06
CA GLU A 15 -17.60 -10.90 14.30
C GLU A 15 -16.63 -11.31 15.43
N GLU A 16 -16.17 -12.56 15.40
CA GLU A 16 -15.27 -13.13 16.39
C GLU A 16 -14.05 -13.78 15.72
N PRO A 17 -12.88 -13.83 16.39
CA PRO A 17 -11.71 -14.47 15.85
C PRO A 17 -11.88 -15.99 15.70
N VAL A 18 -11.62 -16.50 14.50
CA VAL A 18 -11.48 -17.94 14.29
C VAL A 18 -10.24 -18.43 15.01
N LYS A 19 -10.39 -19.47 15.83
CA LYS A 19 -9.31 -20.11 16.57
C LYS A 19 -8.95 -21.42 15.91
N ARG A 20 -7.65 -21.68 15.75
CA ARG A 20 -7.13 -22.99 15.37
C ARG A 20 -6.52 -23.67 16.59
N CYS A 21 -6.69 -24.99 16.69
CA CYS A 21 -5.98 -25.79 17.66
C CYS A 21 -4.55 -26.02 17.15
N CYS A 22 -3.57 -25.72 17.97
CA CYS A 22 -2.16 -26.06 17.76
C CYS A 22 -1.58 -26.65 19.03
N THR A 23 -0.41 -27.25 18.93
CA THR A 23 0.29 -27.82 20.08
C THR A 23 1.45 -26.89 20.42
N ASP A 24 1.52 -26.47 21.68
CA ASP A 24 2.64 -25.65 22.16
C ASP A 24 3.92 -26.47 22.32
N ALA A 25 5.02 -25.82 22.72
CA ALA A 25 6.32 -26.43 22.91
C ALA A 25 6.33 -27.51 24.03
N LYS A 26 5.27 -27.58 24.85
CA LYS A 26 5.07 -28.57 25.92
C LYS A 26 4.13 -29.70 25.53
N GLY A 27 3.66 -29.72 24.29
CA GLY A 27 2.71 -30.72 23.78
C GLY A 27 1.24 -30.49 24.22
N LEU A 28 0.92 -29.34 24.80
CA LEU A 28 -0.45 -28.99 25.15
C LEU A 28 -1.19 -28.36 23.98
N HIS A 29 -2.47 -28.73 23.82
CA HIS A 29 -3.34 -28.10 22.83
C HIS A 29 -3.66 -26.67 23.25
N VAL A 30 -3.29 -25.70 22.41
CA VAL A 30 -3.61 -24.28 22.55
C VAL A 30 -4.43 -23.80 21.36
N TYR A 31 -5.26 -22.80 21.59
CA TYR A 31 -6.06 -22.20 20.54
C TYR A 31 -5.53 -20.82 20.20
N GLU A 32 -5.01 -20.66 19.00
CA GLU A 32 -4.53 -19.40 18.46
C GLU A 32 -5.51 -18.77 17.48
N LYS A 33 -5.53 -17.44 17.43
CA LYS A 33 -6.27 -16.72 16.41
C LYS A 33 -5.69 -17.05 15.04
N ALA A 34 -6.54 -17.44 14.10
CA ALA A 34 -6.16 -17.66 12.70
C ALA A 34 -6.26 -16.35 11.92
N PRO A 35 -5.14 -15.69 11.57
CA PRO A 35 -5.19 -14.41 10.85
C PRO A 35 -5.73 -14.55 9.41
N TYR A 36 -5.61 -15.73 8.82
CA TYR A 36 -6.06 -16.04 7.45
C TYR A 36 -6.86 -17.35 7.46
N PRO A 37 -8.06 -17.37 8.09
CA PRO A 37 -8.81 -18.61 8.29
C PRO A 37 -9.29 -19.25 6.98
N PHE A 38 -9.42 -18.44 5.92
CA PHE A 38 -9.89 -18.87 4.60
C PHE A 38 -8.83 -18.63 3.51
N GLY A 39 -7.54 -18.61 3.87
CA GLY A 39 -6.44 -18.40 2.94
C GLY A 39 -6.51 -17.03 2.28
N PHE A 40 -6.56 -17.00 0.93
CA PHE A 40 -6.61 -15.76 0.14
C PHE A 40 -8.02 -15.23 -0.12
N VAL A 41 -9.05 -15.86 0.45
CA VAL A 41 -10.42 -15.36 0.31
C VAL A 41 -10.55 -14.06 1.11
N PRO A 42 -11.09 -12.97 0.52
CA PRO A 42 -11.29 -11.72 1.21
C PRO A 42 -12.12 -11.93 2.49
N THR A 43 -11.56 -11.54 3.62
CA THR A 43 -12.15 -11.78 4.93
C THR A 43 -12.13 -10.51 5.76
N PHE A 44 -13.30 -10.06 6.20
CA PHE A 44 -13.45 -8.89 7.05
C PHE A 44 -13.47 -9.29 8.53
N HIS A 45 -12.48 -8.85 9.27
CA HIS A 45 -12.32 -9.12 10.69
C HIS A 45 -12.96 -8.00 11.54
N ARG A 46 -14.30 -7.97 11.64
CA ARG A 46 -15.04 -6.89 12.35
C ARG A 46 -14.59 -6.71 13.79
N TYR A 47 -14.26 -7.78 14.48
CA TYR A 47 -13.78 -7.74 15.86
C TYR A 47 -12.49 -6.93 16.07
N ARG A 48 -11.80 -6.54 14.96
CA ARG A 48 -10.59 -5.72 15.00
C ARG A 48 -10.84 -4.23 14.81
N LEU A 49 -12.03 -3.83 14.47
CA LEU A 49 -12.34 -2.42 14.19
C LEU A 49 -12.08 -1.50 15.38
N ASP A 50 -12.25 -2.01 16.60
CA ASP A 50 -12.01 -1.25 17.82
C ASP A 50 -10.55 -1.28 18.30
N ASP A 51 -9.66 -2.09 17.70
CA ASP A 51 -8.25 -2.16 18.12
C ASP A 51 -7.59 -0.78 18.25
N PRO A 52 -7.71 0.17 17.28
CA PRO A 52 -7.07 1.48 17.39
C PRO A 52 -7.54 2.32 18.57
N LYS A 53 -8.81 2.23 18.97
CA LYS A 53 -9.35 2.98 20.11
C LYS A 53 -8.71 2.58 21.44
N HIS A 54 -8.25 1.32 21.55
CA HIS A 54 -7.66 0.80 22.78
C HIS A 54 -6.19 1.20 22.94
N TRP A 55 -5.54 1.74 21.89
CA TRP A 55 -4.15 2.18 21.97
C TRP A 55 -4.07 3.64 22.40
N THR A 56 -3.63 3.86 23.61
CA THR A 56 -3.58 5.20 24.22
C THR A 56 -2.44 6.07 23.69
N LYS A 57 -1.32 5.46 23.25
CA LYS A 57 -0.19 6.20 22.69
C LYS A 57 -0.38 6.41 21.19
N PRO A 58 -0.13 7.62 20.66
CA PRO A 58 -0.12 7.87 19.23
C PRO A 58 0.76 6.88 18.46
N LYS A 59 0.28 6.43 17.32
CA LYS A 59 0.97 5.47 16.44
C LYS A 59 0.79 5.85 14.98
N ASN A 60 1.78 5.50 14.17
CA ASN A 60 1.62 5.40 12.72
C ASN A 60 1.14 3.98 12.41
N ILE A 61 -0.05 3.85 11.84
CA ILE A 61 -0.71 2.57 11.61
C ILE A 61 -0.81 2.35 10.10
N PHE A 62 -0.10 1.35 9.61
CA PHE A 62 -0.24 0.89 8.23
C PHE A 62 -1.42 -0.08 8.15
N VAL A 63 -2.51 0.39 7.55
CA VAL A 63 -3.77 -0.37 7.52
C VAL A 63 -3.71 -1.43 6.42
N CYS A 64 -4.10 -2.67 6.76
CA CYS A 64 -4.13 -3.81 5.84
C CYS A 64 -2.78 -4.10 5.15
N SER A 65 -1.66 -4.04 5.90
CA SER A 65 -0.30 -4.26 5.36
C SER A 65 -0.10 -5.58 4.59
N MET A 66 -0.96 -6.59 4.82
CA MET A 66 -0.92 -7.91 4.16
C MET A 66 -2.06 -8.12 3.16
N ALA A 67 -2.85 -7.08 2.87
CA ALA A 67 -3.97 -7.13 1.92
C ALA A 67 -4.14 -5.76 1.28
N ASP A 68 -4.82 -5.70 0.14
CA ASP A 68 -5.20 -4.44 -0.49
C ASP A 68 -6.65 -4.11 -0.14
N LEU A 69 -6.84 -3.13 0.77
CA LEU A 69 -8.16 -2.67 1.21
C LEU A 69 -8.99 -2.08 0.07
N PHE A 70 -8.33 -1.50 -0.93
CA PHE A 70 -8.99 -0.82 -2.05
C PHE A 70 -9.04 -1.69 -3.32
N GLY A 71 -8.79 -2.98 -3.19
CA GLY A 71 -8.97 -3.94 -4.27
C GLY A 71 -10.43 -3.96 -4.78
N GLU A 72 -10.63 -4.24 -6.06
CA GLU A 72 -11.98 -4.28 -6.69
C GLU A 72 -12.93 -5.26 -6.00
N TRP A 73 -12.38 -6.29 -5.37
CA TRP A 73 -13.14 -7.34 -4.66
C TRP A 73 -13.58 -6.95 -3.25
N VAL A 74 -13.18 -5.77 -2.73
CA VAL A 74 -13.56 -5.33 -1.39
C VAL A 74 -14.83 -4.49 -1.48
N PRO A 75 -15.91 -4.87 -0.77
CA PRO A 75 -17.15 -4.07 -0.73
C PRO A 75 -16.92 -2.67 -0.17
N ASP A 76 -17.63 -1.67 -0.71
CA ASP A 76 -17.57 -0.28 -0.24
C ASP A 76 -17.97 -0.15 1.23
N GLU A 77 -18.92 -0.95 1.68
CA GLU A 77 -19.40 -0.98 3.06
C GLU A 77 -18.27 -1.36 4.03
N TRP A 78 -17.42 -2.33 3.68
CA TRP A 78 -16.28 -2.72 4.50
C TRP A 78 -15.26 -1.59 4.61
N ILE A 79 -14.96 -0.95 3.48
CA ILE A 79 -14.05 0.19 3.43
C ILE A 79 -14.59 1.32 4.32
N LYS A 80 -15.87 1.65 4.18
CA LYS A 80 -16.55 2.67 4.98
C LYS A 80 -16.49 2.39 6.48
N GLU A 81 -16.70 1.14 6.89
CA GLU A 81 -16.63 0.75 8.30
C GLU A 81 -15.20 0.89 8.84
N ILE A 82 -14.19 0.48 8.08
CA ILE A 82 -12.77 0.61 8.45
C ILE A 82 -12.38 2.07 8.57
N LEU A 83 -12.71 2.90 7.55
CA LEU A 83 -12.40 4.33 7.59
C LEU A 83 -13.08 5.03 8.77
N LYS A 84 -14.33 4.69 9.08
CA LYS A 84 -15.06 5.19 10.25
C LYS A 84 -14.40 4.75 11.56
N ALA A 85 -13.91 3.53 11.66
CA ALA A 85 -13.18 3.07 12.84
C ALA A 85 -11.84 3.81 13.02
N CYS A 86 -11.15 4.12 11.93
CA CYS A 86 -9.94 4.94 11.95
C CYS A 86 -10.26 6.39 12.39
N ASP A 87 -11.32 6.99 11.86
CA ASP A 87 -11.77 8.35 12.20
C ASP A 87 -12.15 8.49 13.69
N ALA A 88 -12.64 7.40 14.28
CA ALA A 88 -12.95 7.34 15.72
C ALA A 88 -11.70 7.22 16.63
N ALA A 89 -10.48 7.18 16.07
CA ALA A 89 -9.21 7.12 16.80
C ALA A 89 -8.21 8.19 16.29
N PRO A 90 -8.58 9.50 16.40
CA PRO A 90 -7.83 10.60 15.77
C PRO A 90 -6.43 10.82 16.35
N GLN A 91 -6.09 10.20 17.48
CA GLN A 91 -4.75 10.24 18.07
C GLN A 91 -3.71 9.48 17.24
N HIS A 92 -4.14 8.63 16.29
CA HIS A 92 -3.25 7.86 15.42
C HIS A 92 -3.18 8.47 14.02
N ARG A 93 -2.11 8.15 13.33
CA ARG A 93 -1.95 8.44 11.91
C ARG A 93 -2.14 7.14 11.12
N PHE A 94 -3.00 7.16 10.11
CA PHE A 94 -3.37 5.98 9.33
C PHE A 94 -2.79 6.09 7.92
N LEU A 95 -2.04 5.06 7.52
CA LEU A 95 -1.44 4.96 6.20
C LEU A 95 -2.14 3.84 5.42
N PHE A 96 -2.62 4.18 4.25
CA PHE A 96 -3.28 3.27 3.32
C PHE A 96 -2.46 3.18 2.04
N LEU A 97 -2.18 1.97 1.58
CA LEU A 97 -1.48 1.72 0.33
C LEU A 97 -2.31 0.80 -0.54
N THR A 98 -2.42 1.13 -1.83
CA THR A 98 -3.16 0.31 -2.78
C THR A 98 -2.44 0.20 -4.11
N LYS A 99 -2.75 -0.88 -4.84
CA LYS A 99 -2.43 -1.03 -6.26
C LYS A 99 -3.59 -0.58 -7.16
N ASN A 100 -4.68 -0.10 -6.59
CA ASN A 100 -5.88 0.38 -7.29
C ASN A 100 -6.26 1.81 -6.86
N PRO A 101 -5.43 2.83 -7.17
CA PRO A 101 -5.67 4.21 -6.72
C PRO A 101 -6.96 4.83 -7.27
N GLY A 102 -7.47 4.37 -8.42
CA GLY A 102 -8.77 4.81 -8.96
C GLY A 102 -9.94 4.57 -8.00
N ARG A 103 -9.81 3.60 -7.08
CA ARG A 103 -10.80 3.36 -6.04
C ARG A 103 -10.94 4.53 -5.07
N TYR A 104 -9.87 5.24 -4.77
CA TYR A 104 -9.93 6.45 -3.95
C TYR A 104 -10.88 7.49 -4.54
N CYS A 105 -10.76 7.76 -5.85
CA CYS A 105 -11.62 8.71 -6.56
C CYS A 105 -13.10 8.28 -6.54
N HIS A 106 -13.36 6.97 -6.69
CA HIS A 106 -14.70 6.43 -6.58
C HIS A 106 -15.30 6.70 -5.19
N LEU A 107 -14.57 6.35 -4.14
CA LEU A 107 -15.01 6.51 -2.74
C LEU A 107 -15.14 7.98 -2.33
N GLU A 108 -14.30 8.88 -2.86
CA GLU A 108 -14.44 10.33 -2.63
C GLU A 108 -15.73 10.87 -3.25
N ARG A 109 -16.03 10.49 -4.50
CA ARG A 109 -17.30 10.86 -5.16
C ARG A 109 -18.52 10.31 -4.41
N ALA A 110 -18.37 9.16 -3.77
CA ALA A 110 -19.41 8.57 -2.92
C ALA A 110 -19.50 9.20 -1.52
N GLY A 111 -18.61 10.14 -1.17
CA GLY A 111 -18.58 10.79 0.15
C GLY A 111 -18.13 9.86 1.28
N ILE A 112 -17.38 8.81 0.96
CA ILE A 112 -16.92 7.80 1.93
C ILE A 112 -15.57 8.16 2.54
N MET A 113 -14.73 8.92 1.79
CA MET A 113 -13.37 9.22 2.21
C MET A 113 -13.32 10.19 3.41
N PRO A 114 -12.44 9.93 4.41
CA PRO A 114 -12.31 10.78 5.59
C PRO A 114 -11.63 12.11 5.24
N LYS A 115 -11.91 13.14 6.06
CA LYS A 115 -11.39 14.51 5.88
C LYS A 115 -10.26 14.88 6.85
N GLY A 116 -9.91 13.99 7.78
CA GLY A 116 -8.89 14.26 8.81
C GLY A 116 -7.47 14.33 8.24
N ASP A 117 -6.62 15.20 8.80
CA ASP A 117 -5.22 15.36 8.39
C ASP A 117 -4.32 14.19 8.85
N ASN A 118 -4.86 13.28 9.63
CA ASN A 118 -4.16 12.09 10.10
C ASN A 118 -4.26 10.88 9.16
N PHE A 119 -4.89 11.04 7.99
CA PHE A 119 -5.03 10.01 6.96
C PHE A 119 -4.03 10.25 5.83
N TRP A 120 -3.25 9.23 5.49
CA TRP A 120 -2.29 9.23 4.40
C TRP A 120 -2.65 8.16 3.38
N PHE A 121 -2.76 8.54 2.13
CA PHE A 121 -3.17 7.65 1.06
C PHE A 121 -2.06 7.50 0.03
N GLY A 122 -1.69 6.28 -0.25
CA GLY A 122 -0.61 5.97 -1.15
C GLY A 122 -0.96 5.00 -2.25
N ALA A 123 -0.20 5.09 -3.33
CA ALA A 123 -0.23 4.12 -4.40
C ALA A 123 1.11 3.39 -4.52
N THR A 124 1.04 2.09 -4.79
CA THR A 124 2.23 1.34 -5.19
C THR A 124 2.57 1.68 -6.62
N PHE A 125 3.80 2.07 -6.84
CA PHE A 125 4.34 2.29 -8.16
C PHE A 125 5.32 1.17 -8.48
N ASP A 126 4.80 0.14 -9.15
CA ASP A 126 5.60 -0.95 -9.65
C ASP A 126 5.51 -0.93 -11.20
N HIS A 127 6.60 -0.82 -11.79
CA HIS A 127 6.80 -0.38 -13.15
C HIS A 127 6.63 -1.37 -14.27
N SER A 128 5.90 -2.42 -14.10
CA SER A 128 5.81 -3.38 -15.18
C SER A 128 5.18 -2.84 -16.47
N ASN A 129 4.55 -1.65 -16.46
CA ASN A 129 3.78 -1.15 -17.61
C ASN A 129 3.66 0.38 -17.74
N TRP A 130 4.75 1.13 -17.62
CA TRP A 130 4.70 2.55 -17.95
C TRP A 130 4.59 2.76 -19.47
N PRO A 131 3.57 3.49 -19.98
CA PRO A 131 3.47 3.79 -21.40
C PRO A 131 4.68 4.60 -21.88
N GLY A 132 5.38 4.10 -22.90
CA GLY A 132 6.52 4.78 -23.50
C GLY A 132 7.89 4.38 -22.94
N HIS A 133 7.97 3.39 -22.08
CA HIS A 133 9.24 2.84 -21.60
C HIS A 133 9.58 1.52 -22.33
N ASP A 134 10.78 1.47 -22.92
CA ASP A 134 11.32 0.27 -23.59
C ASP A 134 11.87 -0.78 -22.60
N GLY A 135 11.45 -0.71 -21.32
CA GLY A 135 11.83 -1.69 -20.30
C GLY A 135 11.21 -3.05 -20.56
N PRO A 136 11.74 -4.13 -19.94
CA PRO A 136 11.20 -5.46 -20.13
C PRO A 136 9.74 -5.51 -19.68
N HIS A 137 8.83 -5.64 -20.63
CA HIS A 137 7.38 -5.73 -20.42
C HIS A 137 6.97 -6.97 -19.62
N GLU A 138 7.88 -7.91 -19.44
CA GLU A 138 7.65 -9.13 -18.66
C GLU A 138 8.86 -9.42 -17.76
N ILE A 139 8.61 -9.45 -16.46
CA ILE A 139 9.58 -9.97 -15.50
C ILE A 139 9.34 -11.47 -15.38
N PRO A 140 10.25 -12.34 -15.81
CA PRO A 140 10.05 -13.79 -15.76
C PRO A 140 9.65 -14.28 -14.38
N GLY A 141 8.55 -15.03 -14.29
CA GLY A 141 8.06 -15.63 -13.05
C GLY A 141 7.26 -14.69 -12.14
N ARG A 142 6.98 -13.47 -12.57
CA ARG A 142 5.99 -12.60 -11.94
C ARG A 142 4.66 -12.78 -12.69
N PRO A 143 3.55 -13.08 -12.01
CA PRO A 143 2.27 -13.05 -12.67
C PRO A 143 2.04 -11.62 -13.17
N THR A 144 1.92 -11.48 -14.48
CA THR A 144 1.52 -10.22 -15.08
C THR A 144 0.11 -9.91 -14.63
N THR A 145 -0.04 -9.00 -13.71
CA THR A 145 -1.33 -8.36 -13.42
C THR A 145 -1.64 -7.35 -14.53
N PHE A 146 -1.44 -7.78 -15.77
CA PHE A 146 -1.45 -6.96 -16.98
C PHE A 146 -2.75 -6.17 -17.18
N ALA A 147 -3.88 -6.73 -16.80
CA ALA A 147 -5.17 -6.05 -16.89
C ALA A 147 -5.37 -4.96 -15.83
N LEU A 148 -4.74 -5.11 -14.68
CA LEU A 148 -4.74 -4.12 -13.61
C LEU A 148 -3.72 -2.97 -13.91
N HIS A 149 -2.59 -3.28 -14.52
CA HIS A 149 -1.49 -2.34 -14.68
C HIS A 149 -1.73 -1.23 -15.71
N GLY A 150 -2.30 -1.53 -16.86
CA GLY A 150 -2.61 -0.49 -17.87
C GLY A 150 -3.62 0.53 -17.34
N LYS A 151 -4.59 0.07 -16.56
CA LYS A 151 -5.56 0.92 -15.86
C LYS A 151 -4.91 1.66 -14.69
N MET A 152 -3.99 1.03 -13.95
CA MET A 152 -3.34 1.62 -12.78
C MET A 152 -2.39 2.76 -13.11
N VAL A 153 -1.68 2.70 -14.23
CA VAL A 153 -0.83 3.84 -14.65
C VAL A 153 -1.70 5.01 -15.09
N HIS A 154 -2.81 4.75 -15.75
CA HIS A 154 -3.80 5.76 -16.08
C HIS A 154 -4.48 6.29 -14.81
N ASP A 155 -4.80 5.41 -13.86
CA ASP A 155 -5.47 5.74 -12.60
C ASP A 155 -4.48 6.31 -11.56
N ALA A 156 -3.19 5.96 -11.59
CA ALA A 156 -2.15 6.67 -10.83
C ALA A 156 -2.00 8.11 -11.36
N CYS A 157 -2.18 8.34 -12.66
CA CYS A 157 -2.32 9.68 -13.18
C CYS A 157 -3.60 10.35 -12.67
N ASP A 158 -4.67 9.62 -12.39
CA ASP A 158 -5.92 10.12 -11.82
C ASP A 158 -5.82 10.46 -10.32
N LEU A 159 -4.81 9.98 -9.60
CA LEU A 159 -4.40 10.55 -8.31
C LEU A 159 -4.02 12.04 -8.42
N TYR A 160 -3.74 12.52 -9.63
CA TYR A 160 -3.33 13.88 -9.94
C TYR A 160 -4.45 14.78 -10.40
N TYR A 161 -5.62 14.22 -10.74
CA TYR A 161 -6.77 15.05 -11.14
C TYR A 161 -7.59 15.50 -9.93
N PRO A 162 -8.27 16.64 -9.99
CA PRO A 162 -8.69 17.44 -8.84
C PRO A 162 -9.75 16.84 -7.93
N ALA A 163 -10.03 15.55 -8.03
CA ALA A 163 -11.09 14.89 -7.26
C ALA A 163 -10.61 14.21 -5.96
N TYR A 164 -9.29 14.23 -5.65
CA TYR A 164 -8.76 13.59 -4.45
C TYR A 164 -8.03 14.61 -3.56
N PRO A 165 -8.03 14.45 -2.22
CA PRO A 165 -7.49 15.48 -1.34
C PRO A 165 -6.07 15.87 -1.75
N GLU A 166 -5.82 17.15 -1.88
CA GLU A 166 -4.53 17.72 -2.28
C GLU A 166 -3.41 17.41 -1.27
N LYS A 167 -3.77 16.85 -0.11
CA LYS A 167 -2.89 16.62 1.04
C LYS A 167 -2.68 15.14 1.33
N ASN A 168 -1.55 14.86 1.96
CA ASN A 168 -1.22 13.56 2.57
C ASN A 168 -1.18 12.40 1.58
N ARG A 169 -0.53 12.62 0.43
CA ARG A 169 -0.32 11.61 -0.59
C ARG A 169 1.10 11.07 -0.55
N PHE A 170 1.24 9.77 -0.70
CA PHE A 170 2.56 9.14 -0.85
C PHE A 170 2.59 8.12 -1.98
N VAL A 171 3.79 7.86 -2.48
CA VAL A 171 4.02 6.79 -3.45
C VAL A 171 5.04 5.82 -2.87
N SER A 172 4.76 4.52 -3.03
CA SER A 172 5.68 3.45 -2.71
C SER A 172 6.25 2.86 -3.99
N PHE A 173 7.53 3.15 -4.25
CA PHE A 173 8.34 2.54 -5.29
C PHE A 173 8.87 1.19 -4.76
N GLU A 174 7.99 0.20 -4.66
CA GLU A 174 8.31 -1.10 -4.08
C GLU A 174 7.53 -2.23 -4.75
N PRO A 175 8.27 -3.15 -5.38
CA PRO A 175 9.72 -3.17 -5.54
C PRO A 175 10.21 -2.20 -6.61
N LEU A 176 11.35 -1.52 -6.36
CA LEU A 176 12.02 -0.71 -7.35
C LEU A 176 12.80 -1.63 -8.30
N LEU A 177 12.29 -1.82 -9.51
CA LEU A 177 12.76 -2.83 -10.46
C LEU A 177 13.62 -2.25 -11.59
N TYR A 178 13.63 -0.93 -11.76
CA TYR A 178 14.44 -0.19 -12.73
C TYR A 178 14.48 1.31 -12.40
N ASP A 179 15.24 2.06 -13.18
CA ASP A 179 15.35 3.50 -13.06
C ASP A 179 14.06 4.20 -13.54
N ILE A 180 13.39 4.88 -12.61
CA ILE A 180 12.19 5.67 -12.92
C ILE A 180 12.50 7.11 -13.34
N GLY A 181 13.72 7.57 -13.15
CA GLY A 181 14.32 8.78 -13.70
C GLY A 181 13.38 9.98 -13.83
N ALA A 182 13.18 10.45 -15.07
CA ALA A 182 12.36 11.63 -15.37
C ALA A 182 10.86 11.51 -15.00
N HIS A 183 10.37 10.31 -14.68
CA HIS A 183 8.96 10.07 -14.39
C HIS A 183 8.58 10.31 -12.92
N ILE A 184 9.56 10.48 -12.03
CA ILE A 184 9.32 10.71 -10.59
C ILE A 184 8.41 11.91 -10.39
N GLY A 185 8.60 12.98 -11.16
CA GLY A 185 7.84 14.23 -11.07
C GLY A 185 6.36 14.10 -11.42
N SER A 186 5.96 13.07 -12.16
CA SER A 186 4.55 12.84 -12.48
C SER A 186 3.75 12.31 -11.30
N THR A 187 4.40 11.95 -10.19
CA THR A 187 3.70 11.37 -9.03
C THR A 187 2.96 12.40 -8.15
N GLY A 188 3.35 13.70 -8.10
CA GLY A 188 2.76 14.73 -7.20
C GLY A 188 2.65 14.29 -5.74
N ALA A 189 3.34 13.21 -5.38
CA ALA A 189 3.35 12.70 -4.02
C ALA A 189 4.12 13.65 -3.10
N GLN A 190 3.70 13.67 -1.85
CA GLN A 190 4.29 14.47 -0.79
C GLN A 190 5.23 13.65 0.10
N TRP A 191 5.38 12.37 -0.19
CA TRP A 191 6.27 11.45 0.49
C TRP A 191 6.61 10.29 -0.43
N HIS A 192 7.90 9.96 -0.53
CA HIS A 192 8.40 8.85 -1.32
C HIS A 192 8.88 7.71 -0.42
N ILE A 193 8.34 6.52 -0.62
CA ILE A 193 8.80 5.29 0.01
C ILE A 193 9.51 4.46 -1.06
N ILE A 194 10.71 3.94 -0.75
CA ILE A 194 11.53 3.19 -1.70
C ILE A 194 11.88 1.84 -1.08
N GLY A 195 11.73 0.75 -1.86
CA GLY A 195 12.09 -0.58 -1.40
C GLY A 195 12.57 -1.48 -2.55
N ALA A 196 13.55 -2.34 -2.24
CA ALA A 196 14.03 -3.35 -3.16
C ALA A 196 13.10 -4.57 -3.20
N GLU A 197 13.20 -5.39 -4.25
CA GLU A 197 12.49 -6.64 -4.34
C GLU A 197 12.97 -7.63 -3.26
N THR A 198 12.05 -8.12 -2.46
CA THR A 198 12.29 -9.08 -1.37
C THR A 198 11.67 -10.44 -1.69
N GLY A 199 11.81 -11.43 -0.77
CA GLY A 199 11.26 -12.77 -0.95
C GLY A 199 12.20 -13.73 -1.68
N ASN A 200 11.67 -14.88 -2.11
CA ASN A 200 12.46 -16.00 -2.64
C ASN A 200 12.28 -16.26 -4.15
N ARG A 201 11.80 -15.29 -4.92
CA ARG A 201 11.62 -15.43 -6.35
C ARG A 201 12.97 -15.67 -7.05
N LYS A 202 13.05 -16.67 -7.91
CA LYS A 202 14.22 -16.85 -8.78
C LYS A 202 14.29 -15.71 -9.80
N GLY A 203 15.49 -15.18 -10.02
CA GLY A 203 15.70 -14.07 -10.97
C GLY A 203 15.12 -12.74 -10.48
N LYS A 204 15.20 -12.47 -9.16
CA LYS A 204 14.90 -11.15 -8.61
C LYS A 204 15.74 -10.08 -9.29
N VAL A 205 15.14 -8.91 -9.49
CA VAL A 205 15.87 -7.73 -9.94
C VAL A 205 16.65 -7.17 -8.75
N ALA A 206 17.95 -7.04 -8.91
CA ALA A 206 18.80 -6.33 -7.96
C ALA A 206 18.63 -4.82 -8.18
N THR A 207 17.98 -4.15 -7.27
CA THR A 207 17.86 -2.68 -7.28
C THR A 207 19.27 -2.06 -7.35
N GLN A 208 19.47 -1.13 -8.28
CA GLN A 208 20.73 -0.41 -8.41
C GLN A 208 20.73 0.83 -7.53
N ARG A 209 21.90 1.16 -6.97
CA ARG A 209 22.07 2.36 -6.14
C ARG A 209 21.69 3.64 -6.89
N GLU A 210 22.12 3.77 -8.13
CA GLU A 210 21.83 4.90 -9.01
C GLU A 210 20.34 5.17 -9.17
N TRP A 211 19.50 4.12 -9.25
CA TRP A 211 18.04 4.28 -9.36
C TRP A 211 17.43 4.92 -8.10
N VAL A 212 17.98 4.55 -6.94
CA VAL A 212 17.55 5.14 -5.65
C VAL A 212 18.02 6.59 -5.56
N GLU A 213 19.26 6.86 -5.98
CA GLU A 213 19.85 8.21 -5.98
C GLU A 213 19.06 9.17 -6.85
N HIS A 214 18.59 8.77 -8.04
CA HIS A 214 17.73 9.61 -8.88
C HIS A 214 16.42 10.01 -8.18
N ILE A 215 15.79 9.08 -7.43
CA ILE A 215 14.60 9.41 -6.64
C ILE A 215 14.95 10.38 -5.52
N VAL A 216 16.06 10.14 -4.85
CA VAL A 216 16.55 10.99 -3.74
C VAL A 216 16.85 12.40 -4.22
N GLU A 217 17.60 12.55 -5.31
CA GLU A 217 17.95 13.85 -5.89
C GLU A 217 16.70 14.66 -6.27
N TYR A 218 15.73 14.00 -6.92
CA TYR A 218 14.45 14.63 -7.23
C TYR A 218 13.71 15.05 -5.95
N SER A 219 13.69 14.19 -4.93
CA SER A 219 12.99 14.43 -3.68
C SER A 219 13.61 15.60 -2.91
N ASP A 220 14.94 15.64 -2.82
CA ASP A 220 15.67 16.72 -2.16
C ASP A 220 15.42 18.07 -2.84
N LYS A 221 15.47 18.09 -4.18
CA LYS A 221 15.19 19.30 -4.97
C LYS A 221 13.77 19.84 -4.76
N ASN A 222 12.82 18.97 -4.48
CA ASN A 222 11.40 19.31 -4.31
C ASN A 222 10.95 19.28 -2.85
N HIS A 223 11.88 19.14 -1.91
CA HIS A 223 11.61 19.07 -0.46
C HIS A 223 10.63 17.95 -0.07
N ILE A 224 10.67 16.81 -0.77
CA ILE A 224 9.84 15.64 -0.50
C ILE A 224 10.60 14.68 0.42
N PRO A 225 10.10 14.35 1.61
CA PRO A 225 10.71 13.35 2.48
C PRO A 225 10.85 11.98 1.80
N VAL A 226 11.93 11.26 2.12
CA VAL A 226 12.22 9.94 1.58
C VAL A 226 12.32 8.91 2.70
N PHE A 227 11.58 7.83 2.57
CA PHE A 227 11.65 6.67 3.45
C PHE A 227 12.20 5.46 2.69
N MET A 228 13.40 5.05 3.01
CA MET A 228 14.00 3.83 2.47
C MET A 228 13.63 2.64 3.34
N LYS A 229 13.08 1.59 2.72
CA LYS A 229 12.82 0.33 3.41
C LYS A 229 14.12 -0.38 3.77
N GLU A 230 14.08 -1.21 4.81
CA GLU A 230 15.24 -1.92 5.34
C GLU A 230 15.98 -2.75 4.27
N SER A 231 15.27 -3.19 3.24
CA SER A 231 15.84 -3.89 2.08
C SER A 231 16.90 -3.10 1.32
N LEU A 232 16.98 -1.78 1.51
CA LEU A 232 17.96 -0.88 0.87
C LEU A 232 19.14 -0.54 1.78
N ARG A 233 19.11 -0.89 3.07
CA ARG A 233 20.17 -0.49 4.03
C ARG A 233 21.56 -0.93 3.57
N GLY A 234 21.69 -2.17 3.12
CA GLY A 234 22.99 -2.69 2.65
C GLY A 234 23.48 -2.04 1.36
N LEU A 235 22.57 -1.55 0.52
CA LEU A 235 22.87 -0.86 -0.74
C LEU A 235 23.28 0.59 -0.51
N MET A 236 22.59 1.28 0.40
CA MET A 236 22.75 2.73 0.61
C MET A 236 23.79 3.07 1.68
N GLY A 237 24.06 2.17 2.63
CA GLY A 237 25.06 2.40 3.68
C GLY A 237 24.77 3.67 4.48
N ASP A 238 25.70 4.62 4.48
CA ASP A 238 25.58 5.89 5.22
C ASP A 238 24.52 6.85 4.63
N ASP A 239 24.14 6.66 3.35
CA ASP A 239 23.08 7.44 2.70
C ASP A 239 21.66 6.88 2.97
N PHE A 240 21.56 5.80 3.75
CA PHE A 240 20.28 5.24 4.14
C PHE A 240 19.52 6.17 5.07
N ARG A 241 18.28 6.53 4.70
CA ARG A 241 17.44 7.42 5.50
C ARG A 241 15.99 6.97 5.57
N GLN A 242 15.32 7.35 6.66
CA GLN A 242 13.92 7.06 6.92
C GLN A 242 13.25 8.32 7.45
N GLU A 243 12.74 9.14 6.55
CA GLU A 243 12.10 10.42 6.87
C GLU A 243 10.59 10.27 6.84
N PHE A 244 9.94 10.89 7.83
CA PHE A 244 8.48 10.99 7.87
C PHE A 244 8.06 12.45 7.67
N PRO A 245 7.04 12.73 6.81
CA PRO A 245 6.61 14.11 6.54
C PRO A 245 6.28 14.93 7.78
N TRP A 246 5.71 14.31 8.78
CA TRP A 246 5.29 14.94 10.04
C TRP A 246 6.44 15.14 11.05
N GLU A 247 7.64 14.70 10.75
CA GLU A 247 8.86 14.88 11.57
C GLU A 247 9.81 15.90 10.95
N VAL A 248 9.65 16.19 9.66
CA VAL A 248 10.47 17.15 8.93
C VAL A 248 9.95 18.57 9.17
N ARG A 249 10.76 19.43 9.78
CA ARG A 249 10.39 20.83 10.04
C ARG A 249 10.20 21.60 8.73
N GLY A 250 9.06 22.27 8.60
CA GLY A 250 8.73 23.06 7.40
C GLY A 250 7.84 22.33 6.39
N TYR A 251 7.35 21.20 6.75
CA TYR A 251 6.40 20.43 5.95
C TYR A 251 4.95 20.71 6.46
N GLU A 252 4.47 21.95 6.25
CA GLU A 252 3.08 22.37 6.54
C GLU A 252 2.39 22.81 5.26
#